data_1d2812ae386b2f2b62e79e953a982aea
#
_entry.id   1d2812ae386b2f2b62e79e953a982aea
#
_cell.length_a   1.000
_cell.length_b   1.000
_cell.length_c   1.000
_cell.angle_alpha   90.00
_cell.angle_beta   90.00
_cell.angle_gamma   90.00
#
_symmetry.space_group_name_H-M   'P 1'
#
loop_
_entity.id
_entity.type
_entity.pdbx_description
1 polymer ?
#
loop_
_entity_poly.entity_id
_entity_poly.type
_entity_poly.pdbx_seq_one_letter_code
_entity_poly.pdbx_strand_id
1 'polypeptide(L)'
;PKTICTSINEVVCHGIPNTRPLKAGDIVNVDITTIVNGWYGDQSETFLIEPVSKSAKKLVQVTFDALYVGINASRRGGTVADIGRAIQSFATKAGYSVVREYQGHGIGRDFHQEPGVPHYPVLASNRDLLKSGTCFTIEPMLNIGSWKTRVDTKDKWTVRTIDGALSAQFEHTILMTDTGPEILTATKNGPQEGHKF
;
A
#
# COMPACT_ATOMS: atom_id res chain seq x y z
N PRO A 1 8.51 -2.46 21.57
CA PRO A 1 7.72 -1.70 20.59
C PRO A 1 8.64 -1.08 19.54
N LYS A 2 8.17 -1.00 18.31
CA LYS A 2 8.87 -0.40 17.18
C LYS A 2 8.01 0.74 16.64
N THR A 3 8.63 1.71 15.97
CA THR A 3 7.97 2.93 15.51
C THR A 3 7.75 2.96 14.01
N ILE A 4 8.28 1.98 13.29
CA ILE A 4 8.12 1.79 11.83
C ILE A 4 7.98 0.31 11.53
N CYS A 5 7.45 -0.04 10.36
CA CYS A 5 7.54 -1.38 9.81
C CYS A 5 8.63 -1.44 8.71
N THR A 6 9.34 -2.58 8.63
CA THR A 6 10.31 -2.85 7.56
C THR A 6 10.04 -4.23 6.98
N SER A 7 9.40 -4.28 5.82
CA SER A 7 8.93 -5.50 5.18
C SER A 7 9.87 -5.86 4.02
N ILE A 8 10.64 -6.95 4.16
CA ILE A 8 11.70 -7.34 3.22
C ILE A 8 11.24 -8.53 2.39
N ASN A 9 11.35 -8.44 1.07
CA ASN A 9 11.11 -9.50 0.08
C ASN A 9 9.70 -10.14 0.17
N GLU A 10 9.58 -11.33 0.75
CA GLU A 10 8.30 -12.05 0.92
C GLU A 10 7.45 -11.53 2.09
N VAL A 11 7.94 -10.56 2.85
CA VAL A 11 7.15 -9.90 3.89
C VAL A 11 6.22 -8.89 3.23
N VAL A 12 4.91 -9.10 3.39
CA VAL A 12 3.86 -8.28 2.77
C VAL A 12 3.72 -6.94 3.47
N CYS A 13 3.55 -6.99 4.81
CA CYS A 13 3.41 -5.82 5.68
C CYS A 13 3.75 -6.19 7.14
N HIS A 14 3.76 -5.21 8.02
CA HIS A 14 3.99 -5.37 9.46
C HIS A 14 5.36 -6.01 9.81
N GLY A 15 6.34 -5.93 8.92
CA GLY A 15 7.70 -6.42 9.20
C GLY A 15 8.32 -5.69 10.40
N ILE A 16 8.79 -6.43 11.41
CA ILE A 16 9.40 -5.86 12.61
C ILE A 16 10.87 -5.53 12.33
N PRO A 17 11.32 -4.26 12.48
CA PRO A 17 12.72 -3.89 12.36
C PRO A 17 13.64 -4.74 13.23
N ASN A 18 14.71 -5.24 12.66
CA ASN A 18 15.66 -6.12 13.31
C ASN A 18 17.10 -5.82 12.87
N THR A 19 18.06 -6.62 13.34
CA THR A 19 19.50 -6.42 13.06
C THR A 19 19.98 -7.10 11.77
N ARG A 20 19.10 -7.73 10.96
CA ARG A 20 19.46 -8.30 9.67
C ARG A 20 19.91 -7.19 8.73
N PRO A 21 21.16 -7.18 8.24
CA PRO A 21 21.58 -6.21 7.25
C PRO A 21 20.86 -6.44 5.92
N LEU A 22 20.52 -5.36 5.22
CA LEU A 22 20.01 -5.43 3.85
C LEU A 22 21.14 -5.90 2.92
N LYS A 23 20.78 -6.64 1.88
CA LYS A 23 21.71 -7.21 0.88
C LYS A 23 21.33 -6.72 -0.50
N ALA A 24 22.30 -6.65 -1.39
CA ALA A 24 22.03 -6.52 -2.82
C ALA A 24 21.03 -7.60 -3.28
N GLY A 25 20.02 -7.17 -4.00
CA GLY A 25 18.90 -8.02 -4.42
C GLY A 25 17.65 -7.95 -3.53
N ASP A 26 17.76 -7.42 -2.31
CA ASP A 26 16.57 -7.19 -1.46
C ASP A 26 15.71 -6.05 -2.01
N ILE A 27 14.41 -6.17 -1.83
CA ILE A 27 13.47 -5.05 -1.83
C ILE A 27 12.96 -4.87 -0.41
N VAL A 28 12.78 -3.63 0.05
CA VAL A 28 12.30 -3.36 1.41
C VAL A 28 11.25 -2.26 1.39
N ASN A 29 10.05 -2.59 1.87
CA ASN A 29 9.04 -1.59 2.17
C ASN A 29 9.33 -1.00 3.55
N VAL A 30 9.32 0.31 3.64
CA VAL A 30 9.40 1.08 4.89
C VAL A 30 8.08 1.81 5.04
N ASP A 31 7.40 1.53 6.13
CA ASP A 31 6.06 2.03 6.42
C ASP A 31 6.10 2.82 7.73
N ILE A 32 5.63 4.06 7.67
CA ILE A 32 5.78 5.06 8.73
C ILE A 32 4.48 5.80 8.96
N THR A 33 3.94 5.64 10.17
CA THR A 33 2.85 6.47 10.68
C THR A 33 3.41 7.60 11.54
N THR A 34 2.97 8.81 11.29
CA THR A 34 3.32 10.00 12.08
C THR A 34 2.08 10.60 12.75
N ILE A 35 2.29 11.27 13.88
CA ILE A 35 1.22 11.98 14.60
C ILE A 35 1.66 13.43 14.80
N VAL A 36 0.89 14.36 14.23
CA VAL A 36 1.13 15.80 14.38
C VAL A 36 -0.13 16.48 14.93
N ASN A 37 -0.03 17.09 16.11
CA ASN A 37 -1.16 17.75 16.79
C ASN A 37 -2.39 16.84 16.95
N GLY A 38 -2.16 15.52 17.15
CA GLY A 38 -3.21 14.52 17.29
C GLY A 38 -3.87 14.09 15.98
N TRP A 39 -3.27 14.40 14.82
CA TRP A 39 -3.66 13.89 13.53
C TRP A 39 -2.65 12.87 13.04
N TYR A 40 -3.14 11.74 12.55
CA TYR A 40 -2.33 10.69 11.95
C TYR A 40 -2.12 10.95 10.46
N GLY A 41 -0.93 10.63 9.98
CA GLY A 41 -0.58 10.55 8.57
C GLY A 41 0.25 9.30 8.34
N ASP A 42 -0.08 8.53 7.32
CA ASP A 42 0.51 7.23 7.03
C ASP A 42 1.04 7.17 5.60
N GLN A 43 2.21 6.56 5.46
CA GLN A 43 2.89 6.44 4.17
C GLN A 43 3.84 5.26 4.16
N SER A 44 3.89 4.54 3.04
CA SER A 44 4.95 3.54 2.82
C SER A 44 5.57 3.64 1.42
N GLU A 45 6.84 3.24 1.34
CA GLU A 45 7.60 3.19 0.10
C GLU A 45 8.47 1.92 0.05
N THR A 46 8.53 1.29 -1.13
CA THR A 46 9.42 0.15 -1.36
C THR A 46 10.71 0.59 -2.05
N PHE A 47 11.83 0.34 -1.40
CA PHE A 47 13.19 0.65 -1.85
C PHE A 47 13.86 -0.58 -2.48
N LEU A 48 14.66 -0.35 -3.52
CA LEU A 48 15.47 -1.36 -4.18
C LEU A 48 16.90 -1.32 -3.61
N ILE A 49 17.41 -2.45 -3.13
CA ILE A 49 18.83 -2.57 -2.71
C ILE A 49 19.62 -3.15 -3.87
N GLU A 50 20.04 -2.28 -4.73
CA GLU A 50 20.68 -2.63 -6.02
C GLU A 50 22.00 -3.44 -5.87
N PRO A 51 22.33 -4.34 -6.82
CA PRO A 51 21.52 -4.71 -7.98
C PRO A 51 20.40 -5.67 -7.63
N VAL A 52 19.19 -5.42 -8.17
CA VAL A 52 18.01 -6.29 -7.99
C VAL A 52 17.68 -7.05 -9.29
N SER A 53 16.89 -8.12 -9.18
CA SER A 53 16.38 -8.84 -10.33
C SER A 53 15.39 -8.00 -11.16
N LYS A 54 15.30 -8.27 -12.47
CA LYS A 54 14.31 -7.63 -13.34
C LYS A 54 12.87 -7.84 -12.86
N SER A 55 12.59 -9.00 -12.27
CA SER A 55 11.26 -9.32 -11.72
C SER A 55 10.95 -8.49 -10.47
N ALA A 56 11.92 -8.30 -9.57
CA ALA A 56 11.76 -7.46 -8.38
C ALA A 56 11.54 -6.00 -8.78
N LYS A 57 12.36 -5.47 -9.70
CA LYS A 57 12.22 -4.12 -10.22
C LYS A 57 10.85 -3.90 -10.88
N LYS A 58 10.39 -4.87 -11.69
CA LYS A 58 9.09 -4.80 -12.32
C LYS A 58 7.94 -4.86 -11.31
N LEU A 59 8.03 -5.71 -10.26
CA LEU A 59 7.04 -5.74 -9.18
C LEU A 59 6.92 -4.37 -8.50
N VAL A 60 8.05 -3.78 -8.10
CA VAL A 60 8.08 -2.47 -7.42
C VAL A 60 7.46 -1.40 -8.32
N GLN A 61 7.84 -1.34 -9.61
CA GLN A 61 7.26 -0.39 -10.55
C GLN A 61 5.75 -0.57 -10.70
N VAL A 62 5.26 -1.81 -10.90
CA VAL A 62 3.83 -2.06 -11.07
C VAL A 62 3.04 -1.76 -9.80
N THR A 63 3.61 -2.00 -8.62
CA THR A 63 2.96 -1.67 -7.34
C THR A 63 2.85 -0.16 -7.15
N PHE A 64 3.89 0.59 -7.51
CA PHE A 64 3.88 2.05 -7.51
C PHE A 64 2.83 2.60 -8.50
N ASP A 65 2.83 2.10 -9.74
CA ASP A 65 1.84 2.51 -10.73
C ASP A 65 0.40 2.17 -10.28
N ALA A 66 0.20 1.03 -9.58
CA ALA A 66 -1.10 0.62 -9.03
C ALA A 66 -1.62 1.59 -7.94
N LEU A 67 -0.73 2.16 -7.11
CA LEU A 67 -1.10 3.21 -6.16
C LEU A 67 -1.73 4.40 -6.89
N TYR A 68 -1.07 4.93 -7.92
CA TYR A 68 -1.59 6.07 -8.69
C TYR A 68 -2.84 5.74 -9.50
N VAL A 69 -2.96 4.50 -10.00
CA VAL A 69 -4.21 4.02 -10.61
C VAL A 69 -5.37 4.07 -9.60
N GLY A 70 -5.13 3.70 -8.34
CA GLY A 70 -6.11 3.81 -7.27
C GLY A 70 -6.46 5.26 -6.93
N ILE A 71 -5.44 6.13 -6.80
CA ILE A 71 -5.63 7.57 -6.53
C ILE A 71 -6.44 8.23 -7.66
N ASN A 72 -6.09 7.98 -8.91
CA ASN A 72 -6.78 8.53 -10.07
C ASN A 72 -8.21 7.99 -10.26
N ALA A 73 -8.50 6.79 -9.74
CA ALA A 73 -9.85 6.24 -9.72
C ALA A 73 -10.71 6.84 -8.59
N SER A 74 -10.09 7.36 -7.54
CA SER A 74 -10.80 8.02 -6.45
C SER A 74 -11.30 9.40 -6.88
N ARG A 75 -12.60 9.63 -6.71
CA ARG A 75 -13.23 10.89 -7.10
C ARG A 75 -14.39 11.21 -6.17
N ARG A 76 -14.63 12.47 -5.97
CA ARG A 76 -15.79 12.94 -5.18
C ARG A 76 -17.09 12.34 -5.71
N GLY A 77 -17.86 11.70 -4.84
CA GLY A 77 -19.13 11.04 -5.19
C GLY A 77 -18.96 9.67 -5.86
N GLY A 78 -17.72 9.23 -6.14
CA GLY A 78 -17.41 7.84 -6.44
C GLY A 78 -17.46 6.98 -5.16
N THR A 79 -17.12 5.71 -5.29
CA THR A 79 -17.14 4.75 -4.18
C THR A 79 -15.75 4.20 -3.90
N VAL A 80 -15.53 3.70 -2.69
CA VAL A 80 -14.31 2.96 -2.35
C VAL A 80 -14.11 1.76 -3.29
N ALA A 81 -15.20 1.11 -3.73
CA ALA A 81 -15.11 0.00 -4.67
C ALA A 81 -14.55 0.38 -6.06
N ASP A 82 -14.62 1.67 -6.46
CA ASP A 82 -14.00 2.13 -7.72
C ASP A 82 -12.47 2.01 -7.64
N ILE A 83 -11.89 2.32 -6.48
CA ILE A 83 -10.46 2.19 -6.18
C ILE A 83 -10.04 0.73 -6.33
N GLY A 84 -10.72 -0.17 -5.61
CA GLY A 84 -10.42 -1.61 -5.63
C GLY A 84 -10.54 -2.23 -7.03
N ARG A 85 -11.56 -1.84 -7.80
CA ARG A 85 -11.73 -2.30 -9.19
C ARG A 85 -10.59 -1.85 -10.09
N ALA A 86 -10.17 -0.60 -9.99
CA ALA A 86 -9.10 -0.05 -10.79
C ALA A 86 -7.77 -0.74 -10.50
N ILE A 87 -7.38 -0.85 -9.23
CA ILE A 87 -6.14 -1.50 -8.78
C ILE A 87 -6.13 -2.97 -9.20
N GLN A 88 -7.19 -3.75 -8.88
CA GLN A 88 -7.26 -5.17 -9.22
C GLN A 88 -7.16 -5.40 -10.73
N SER A 89 -7.87 -4.60 -11.55
CA SER A 89 -7.84 -4.71 -13.00
C SER A 89 -6.43 -4.44 -13.54
N PHE A 90 -5.78 -3.39 -13.05
CA PHE A 90 -4.42 -3.01 -13.45
C PHE A 90 -3.40 -4.11 -13.06
N ALA A 91 -3.38 -4.51 -11.79
CA ALA A 91 -2.47 -5.53 -11.29
C ALA A 91 -2.61 -6.87 -12.02
N THR A 92 -3.85 -7.32 -12.26
CA THR A 92 -4.13 -8.59 -12.96
C THR A 92 -3.62 -8.54 -14.42
N LYS A 93 -3.83 -7.44 -15.12
CA LYS A 93 -3.30 -7.25 -16.50
C LYS A 93 -1.77 -7.27 -16.54
N ALA A 94 -1.13 -6.78 -15.49
CA ALA A 94 0.32 -6.81 -15.37
C ALA A 94 0.89 -8.18 -14.93
N GLY A 95 0.01 -9.14 -14.52
CA GLY A 95 0.38 -10.49 -14.10
C GLY A 95 0.68 -10.62 -12.60
N TYR A 96 0.15 -9.71 -11.76
CA TYR A 96 0.35 -9.71 -10.31
C TYR A 96 -0.94 -9.97 -9.55
N SER A 97 -0.81 -10.49 -8.33
CA SER A 97 -1.91 -10.72 -7.39
C SER A 97 -2.02 -9.57 -6.41
N VAL A 98 -3.26 -9.15 -6.11
CA VAL A 98 -3.55 -8.16 -5.06
C VAL A 98 -3.86 -8.88 -3.76
N VAL A 99 -3.18 -8.52 -2.68
CA VAL A 99 -3.45 -9.02 -1.31
C VAL A 99 -4.86 -8.63 -0.90
N ARG A 100 -5.56 -9.52 -0.16
CA ARG A 100 -6.98 -9.35 0.20
C ARG A 100 -7.25 -9.32 1.70
N GLU A 101 -6.32 -9.83 2.50
CA GLU A 101 -6.46 -9.88 3.96
C GLU A 101 -6.11 -8.57 4.67
N TYR A 102 -5.51 -7.64 3.92
CA TYR A 102 -5.12 -6.30 4.37
C TYR A 102 -5.61 -5.26 3.37
N GLN A 103 -5.89 -4.07 3.86
CA GLN A 103 -6.52 -3.01 3.08
C GLN A 103 -6.16 -1.64 3.64
N GLY A 104 -6.35 -0.60 2.87
CA GLY A 104 -6.35 0.77 3.33
C GLY A 104 -7.51 1.08 4.26
N HIS A 105 -7.48 2.23 4.88
CA HIS A 105 -8.43 2.61 5.92
C HIS A 105 -8.66 4.13 5.95
N GLY A 106 -9.77 4.54 6.54
CA GLY A 106 -9.94 5.92 6.95
C GLY A 106 -8.90 6.29 8.01
N ILE A 107 -8.45 7.53 8.02
CA ILE A 107 -7.41 8.02 8.92
C ILE A 107 -7.73 9.47 9.33
N GLY A 108 -7.32 9.88 10.54
CA GLY A 108 -7.58 11.22 11.01
C GLY A 108 -7.19 11.42 12.47
N ARG A 109 -8.17 11.53 13.37
CA ARG A 109 -7.94 11.54 14.82
C ARG A 109 -7.69 10.15 15.37
N ASP A 110 -8.18 9.13 14.69
CA ASP A 110 -7.86 7.74 14.94
C ASP A 110 -6.96 7.21 13.82
N PHE A 111 -6.06 6.29 14.16
CA PHE A 111 -5.13 5.70 13.19
C PHE A 111 -5.91 4.90 12.14
N HIS A 112 -6.82 4.05 12.58
CA HIS A 112 -7.70 3.28 11.72
C HIS A 112 -9.16 3.63 12.02
N GLN A 113 -9.88 4.10 11.02
CA GLN A 113 -11.31 4.40 11.08
C GLN A 113 -11.99 4.04 9.74
N GLU A 114 -13.32 4.14 9.69
CA GLU A 114 -14.04 3.96 8.44
C GLU A 114 -13.75 5.12 7.45
N PRO A 115 -13.78 4.83 6.13
CA PRO A 115 -14.09 3.56 5.51
C PRO A 115 -12.87 2.63 5.41
N GLY A 116 -13.09 1.30 5.41
CA GLY A 116 -12.08 0.35 4.93
C GLY A 116 -11.91 0.49 3.41
N VAL A 117 -10.66 0.42 2.91
CA VAL A 117 -10.31 0.65 1.50
C VAL A 117 -9.66 -0.59 0.88
N PRO A 118 -10.42 -1.64 0.53
CA PRO A 118 -9.87 -2.81 -0.14
C PRO A 118 -9.36 -2.47 -1.55
N HIS A 119 -8.23 -3.08 -1.92
CA HIS A 119 -7.58 -2.88 -3.23
C HIS A 119 -8.08 -3.88 -4.30
N TYR A 120 -9.21 -4.51 -4.05
CA TYR A 120 -9.92 -5.43 -4.95
C TYR A 120 -11.43 -5.23 -4.82
N PRO A 121 -12.25 -5.68 -5.79
CA PRO A 121 -13.69 -5.48 -5.74
C PRO A 121 -14.35 -6.15 -4.54
N VAL A 122 -14.99 -5.36 -3.69
CA VAL A 122 -15.83 -5.81 -2.57
C VAL A 122 -17.21 -5.18 -2.72
N LEU A 123 -18.27 -5.99 -2.72
CA LEU A 123 -19.64 -5.51 -2.94
C LEU A 123 -20.09 -4.50 -1.87
N ALA A 124 -19.70 -4.71 -0.61
CA ALA A 124 -20.04 -3.80 0.49
C ALA A 124 -19.51 -2.38 0.23
N SER A 125 -18.29 -2.25 -0.27
CA SER A 125 -17.63 -0.96 -0.55
C SER A 125 -18.29 -0.13 -1.67
N ASN A 126 -19.28 -0.66 -2.39
CA ASN A 126 -20.12 0.13 -3.30
C ASN A 126 -21.01 1.15 -2.58
N ARG A 127 -21.19 1.03 -1.26
CA ARG A 127 -21.99 1.94 -0.44
C ARG A 127 -21.15 3.04 0.21
N ASP A 128 -19.82 2.87 0.22
CA ASP A 128 -18.87 3.78 0.88
C ASP A 128 -18.51 4.91 -0.08
N LEU A 129 -19.27 6.00 0.00
CA LEU A 129 -19.09 7.16 -0.87
C LEU A 129 -17.88 7.99 -0.42
N LEU A 130 -17.04 8.37 -1.38
CA LEU A 130 -15.95 9.30 -1.19
C LEU A 130 -16.50 10.73 -1.16
N LYS A 131 -16.68 11.26 0.04
CA LYS A 131 -17.22 12.62 0.29
C LYS A 131 -16.06 13.58 0.49
N SER A 132 -16.28 14.87 0.15
CA SER A 132 -15.35 15.93 0.51
C SER A 132 -15.10 15.93 2.02
N GLY A 133 -13.83 16.05 2.43
CA GLY A 133 -13.38 15.94 3.82
C GLY A 133 -13.09 14.52 4.28
N THR A 134 -13.36 13.45 3.49
CA THR A 134 -12.94 12.10 3.83
C THR A 134 -11.42 11.98 3.66
N CYS A 135 -10.74 11.53 4.72
CA CYS A 135 -9.32 11.22 4.71
C CYS A 135 -9.13 9.70 4.85
N PHE A 136 -8.32 9.09 3.98
CA PHE A 136 -8.14 7.63 3.92
C PHE A 136 -6.81 7.27 3.28
N THR A 137 -6.35 6.02 3.48
CA THR A 137 -5.14 5.50 2.83
C THR A 137 -5.48 4.71 1.56
N ILE A 138 -4.57 4.76 0.60
CA ILE A 138 -4.51 3.83 -0.53
C ILE A 138 -3.12 3.21 -0.47
N GLU A 139 -3.05 1.88 -0.29
CA GLU A 139 -1.82 1.15 0.07
C GLU A 139 -1.75 -0.24 -0.60
N PRO A 140 -1.83 -0.34 -1.93
CA PRO A 140 -1.88 -1.63 -2.59
C PRO A 140 -0.64 -2.48 -2.29
N MET A 141 -0.88 -3.73 -1.88
CA MET A 141 0.13 -4.76 -1.72
C MET A 141 0.01 -5.75 -2.88
N LEU A 142 1.04 -5.84 -3.72
CA LEU A 142 1.08 -6.75 -4.85
C LEU A 142 2.11 -7.86 -4.66
N ASN A 143 1.73 -9.09 -5.02
CA ASN A 143 2.59 -10.27 -4.96
C ASN A 143 2.90 -10.80 -6.37
N ILE A 144 4.12 -11.31 -6.58
CA ILE A 144 4.46 -12.04 -7.82
C ILE A 144 3.65 -13.34 -7.92
N GLY A 145 3.44 -14.01 -6.77
CA GLY A 145 2.73 -15.29 -6.68
C GLY A 145 1.29 -15.16 -6.22
N SER A 146 0.92 -15.98 -5.25
CA SER A 146 -0.43 -16.01 -4.67
C SER A 146 -0.76 -14.70 -3.92
N TRP A 147 -2.04 -14.30 -3.96
CA TRP A 147 -2.54 -13.20 -3.15
C TRP A 147 -2.65 -13.54 -1.65
N LYS A 148 -2.63 -14.84 -1.31
CA LYS A 148 -2.81 -15.33 0.07
C LYS A 148 -1.62 -15.03 0.94
N THR A 149 -1.90 -14.70 2.18
CA THR A 149 -0.88 -14.41 3.20
C THR A 149 -0.91 -15.40 4.35
N ARG A 150 0.09 -15.31 5.20
CA ARG A 150 0.15 -15.99 6.49
C ARG A 150 0.82 -15.09 7.51
N VAL A 151 0.32 -15.09 8.73
CA VAL A 151 0.99 -14.45 9.87
C VAL A 151 2.13 -15.33 10.34
N ASP A 152 3.29 -14.74 10.61
CA ASP A 152 4.45 -15.44 11.16
C ASP A 152 4.09 -16.07 12.52
N THR A 153 4.35 -17.37 12.66
CA THR A 153 3.97 -18.12 13.86
C THR A 153 4.82 -17.79 15.09
N LYS A 154 6.00 -17.17 14.90
CA LYS A 154 6.93 -16.82 15.97
C LYS A 154 6.55 -15.51 16.66
N ASP A 155 6.35 -14.46 15.87
CA ASP A 155 6.05 -13.12 16.40
C ASP A 155 4.55 -12.79 16.43
N LYS A 156 3.71 -13.61 15.76
CA LYS A 156 2.25 -13.45 15.68
C LYS A 156 1.80 -12.09 15.09
N TRP A 157 2.67 -11.49 14.29
CA TRP A 157 2.46 -10.14 13.77
C TRP A 157 2.89 -9.98 12.31
N THR A 158 4.13 -10.31 11.97
CA THR A 158 4.69 -10.16 10.62
C THR A 158 3.87 -10.96 9.59
N VAL A 159 3.46 -10.30 8.52
CA VAL A 159 2.67 -10.90 7.44
C VAL A 159 3.57 -11.28 6.27
N ARG A 160 3.47 -12.53 5.80
CA ARG A 160 4.27 -13.05 4.69
C ARG A 160 3.38 -13.61 3.59
N THR A 161 3.88 -13.60 2.36
CA THR A 161 3.25 -14.40 1.28
C THR A 161 3.23 -15.87 1.65
N ILE A 162 2.17 -16.59 1.25
CA ILE A 162 2.03 -18.00 1.58
C ILE A 162 3.04 -18.89 0.84
N ASP A 163 3.48 -18.45 -0.33
CA ASP A 163 4.36 -19.17 -1.26
C ASP A 163 5.81 -18.69 -1.24
N GLY A 164 6.15 -17.70 -0.40
CA GLY A 164 7.48 -17.12 -0.33
C GLY A 164 7.85 -16.22 -1.51
N ALA A 165 6.90 -15.89 -2.39
CA ALA A 165 7.13 -14.98 -3.51
C ALA A 165 7.30 -13.53 -3.00
N LEU A 166 7.97 -12.66 -3.79
CA LEU A 166 8.15 -11.26 -3.44
C LEU A 166 6.82 -10.52 -3.37
N SER A 167 6.73 -9.60 -2.42
CA SER A 167 5.66 -8.63 -2.25
C SER A 167 6.22 -7.21 -2.23
N ALA A 168 5.46 -6.25 -2.75
CA ALA A 168 5.78 -4.82 -2.65
C ALA A 168 4.53 -4.03 -2.25
N GLN A 169 4.73 -2.90 -1.59
CA GLN A 169 3.68 -1.97 -1.18
C GLN A 169 4.15 -0.53 -1.41
N PHE A 170 3.21 0.33 -1.73
CA PHE A 170 3.33 1.79 -1.65
C PHE A 170 2.05 2.34 -1.06
N GLU A 171 2.16 3.44 -0.34
CA GLU A 171 1.03 4.03 0.34
C GLU A 171 1.09 5.53 0.37
N HIS A 172 -0.10 6.12 0.26
CA HIS A 172 -0.32 7.53 0.58
C HIS A 172 -1.61 7.75 1.38
N THR A 173 -1.56 8.72 2.29
CA THR A 173 -2.76 9.33 2.86
C THR A 173 -3.36 10.31 1.87
N ILE A 174 -4.65 10.16 1.60
CA ILE A 174 -5.41 10.94 0.62
C ILE A 174 -6.51 11.72 1.33
N LEU A 175 -6.65 13.00 0.99
CA LEU A 175 -7.82 13.80 1.33
C LEU A 175 -8.72 13.93 0.09
N MET A 176 -9.97 13.53 0.19
CA MET A 176 -10.96 13.85 -0.84
C MET A 176 -11.40 15.29 -0.69
N THR A 177 -11.08 16.12 -1.67
CA THR A 177 -11.49 17.53 -1.73
C THR A 177 -12.72 17.71 -2.62
N ASP A 178 -13.23 18.93 -2.72
CA ASP A 178 -14.31 19.25 -3.66
C ASP A 178 -13.90 19.11 -5.13
N THR A 179 -12.61 19.21 -5.42
CA THR A 179 -12.05 19.14 -6.78
C THR A 179 -11.45 17.76 -7.13
N GLY A 180 -11.30 16.87 -6.14
CA GLY A 180 -10.72 15.52 -6.32
C GLY A 180 -9.77 15.12 -5.19
N PRO A 181 -9.03 14.02 -5.35
CA PRO A 181 -8.10 13.54 -4.34
C PRO A 181 -6.86 14.45 -4.24
N GLU A 182 -6.44 14.71 -3.02
CA GLU A 182 -5.18 15.38 -2.69
C GLU A 182 -4.30 14.44 -1.89
N ILE A 183 -3.04 14.27 -2.30
CA ILE A 183 -2.06 13.44 -1.59
C ILE A 183 -1.44 14.26 -0.47
N LEU A 184 -1.72 13.90 0.79
CA LEU A 184 -1.21 14.61 1.96
C LEU A 184 0.23 14.22 2.34
N THR A 185 0.66 13.03 1.95
CA THR A 185 1.97 12.46 2.29
C THR A 185 2.98 12.50 1.15
N ALA A 186 2.70 13.26 0.07
CA ALA A 186 3.69 13.47 -0.98
C ALA A 186 4.91 14.22 -0.44
N THR A 187 6.10 13.65 -0.63
CA THR A 187 7.35 14.26 -0.18
C THR A 187 8.04 14.97 -1.34
N LYS A 188 8.79 16.03 -1.03
CA LYS A 188 9.50 16.83 -2.05
C LYS A 188 10.48 16.00 -2.88
N ASN A 189 11.12 15.00 -2.28
CA ASN A 189 12.17 14.19 -2.89
C ASN A 189 11.74 12.73 -3.15
N GLY A 190 10.50 12.36 -2.78
CA GLY A 190 9.95 11.03 -3.04
C GLY A 190 9.53 10.84 -4.49
N PRO A 191 9.27 9.59 -4.91
CA PRO A 191 8.79 9.30 -6.25
C PRO A 191 7.40 9.92 -6.46
N GLN A 192 7.23 10.57 -7.61
CA GLN A 192 5.98 11.17 -8.04
C GLN A 192 5.37 10.33 -9.16
N GLU A 193 4.09 10.55 -9.50
CA GLU A 193 3.41 9.86 -10.59
C GLU A 193 4.27 9.84 -11.86
N GLY A 194 4.41 8.66 -12.47
CA GLY A 194 5.26 8.45 -13.64
C GLY A 194 6.74 8.19 -13.36
N HIS A 195 7.16 8.18 -12.08
CA HIS A 195 8.53 7.80 -11.70
C HIS A 195 8.89 6.40 -12.23
N LYS A 196 10.17 6.21 -12.59
CA LYS A 196 10.73 4.92 -13.04
C LYS A 196 11.86 4.50 -12.11
N PHE A 197 11.68 3.33 -11.52
CA PHE A 197 12.67 2.70 -10.64
C PHE A 197 13.80 2.06 -11.43
#